data_c8e35532755b7e7969ab2736f5e2da15
#
_entry.id   c8e35532755b7e7969ab2736f5e2da15
#
_cell.length_a   1.000
_cell.length_b   1.000
_cell.length_c   1.000
_cell.angle_alpha   90.00
_cell.angle_beta   90.00
_cell.angle_gamma   90.00
#
_symmetry.space_group_name_H-M   'P 1'
#
loop_
_entity.id
_entity.type
_entity.pdbx_description
1 polymer ?
#
loop_
_entity_poly.entity_id
_entity_poly.type
_entity_poly.pdbx_seq_one_letter_code
_entity_poly.pdbx_strand_id
1 'polypeptide(L)'
;MYPNVTIIGGGVLGTQIGLMAAYTGHHVTFWLRSEGSIGRTQPKLDHYSQEMTKALDQAKALLGNPMGAYLYPRGLVTDWKSATAESIDACKAQWEKNQKELLHITLDMAEALKDADIVI
;
A
#
# COMPACT_ATOMS: atom_id res chain seq x y z
N MET A 1 -12.33 -13.59 0.59
CA MET A 1 -12.51 -12.35 -0.20
C MET A 1 -12.20 -11.15 0.69
N TYR A 2 -11.45 -10.20 0.17
CA TYR A 2 -11.08 -9.01 0.92
C TYR A 2 -12.12 -7.91 0.71
N PRO A 3 -12.45 -7.13 1.74
CA PRO A 3 -13.37 -6.03 1.58
C PRO A 3 -12.81 -4.96 0.64
N ASN A 4 -13.73 -4.25 0.00
CA ASN A 4 -13.41 -3.07 -0.79
C ASN A 4 -13.34 -1.87 0.15
N VAL A 5 -12.25 -1.13 0.08
CA VAL A 5 -11.99 0.02 0.96
C VAL A 5 -12.08 1.30 0.13
N THR A 6 -12.85 2.26 0.62
CA THR A 6 -12.91 3.60 0.01
C THR A 6 -12.30 4.60 0.99
N ILE A 7 -11.34 5.38 0.50
CA ILE A 7 -10.70 6.46 1.24
C ILE A 7 -11.27 7.80 0.74
N ILE A 8 -11.81 8.57 1.63
CA ILE A 8 -12.34 9.90 1.30
C ILE A 8 -11.23 10.94 1.50
N GLY A 9 -10.68 11.40 0.40
CA GLY A 9 -9.63 12.41 0.40
C GLY A 9 -8.24 11.85 0.10
N GLY A 10 -7.29 12.74 -0.11
CA GLY A 10 -5.90 12.42 -0.48
C GLY A 10 -4.87 12.93 0.53
N GLY A 11 -5.23 12.99 1.80
CA GLY A 11 -4.31 13.42 2.87
C GLY A 11 -3.21 12.39 3.12
N VAL A 12 -2.20 12.79 3.90
CA VAL A 12 -1.03 11.95 4.21
C VAL A 12 -1.46 10.63 4.85
N LEU A 13 -2.28 10.69 5.87
CA LEU A 13 -2.71 9.48 6.59
C LEU A 13 -3.58 8.59 5.70
N GLY A 14 -4.54 9.16 4.98
CA GLY A 14 -5.41 8.39 4.10
C GLY A 14 -4.65 7.69 2.99
N THR A 15 -3.66 8.35 2.38
CA THR A 15 -2.83 7.71 1.35
C THR A 15 -2.02 6.55 1.91
N GLN A 16 -1.47 6.68 3.10
CA GLN A 16 -0.73 5.59 3.75
C GLN A 16 -1.63 4.42 4.12
N ILE A 17 -2.81 4.68 4.66
CA ILE A 17 -3.79 3.63 4.99
C ILE A 17 -4.20 2.89 3.71
N GLY A 18 -4.51 3.62 2.65
CA GLY A 18 -4.92 3.01 1.38
C GLY A 18 -3.83 2.14 0.76
N LEU A 19 -2.58 2.61 0.78
CA LEU A 19 -1.45 1.84 0.26
C LEU A 19 -1.24 0.55 1.06
N MET A 20 -1.34 0.60 2.39
CA MET A 20 -1.22 -0.60 3.21
C MET A 20 -2.38 -1.57 2.98
N ALA A 21 -3.59 -1.07 2.80
CA ALA A 21 -4.73 -1.91 2.45
C ALA A 21 -4.51 -2.62 1.11
N ALA A 22 -4.02 -1.90 0.10
CA ALA A 22 -3.69 -2.51 -1.20
C ALA A 22 -2.54 -3.51 -1.09
N TYR A 23 -1.54 -3.22 -0.26
CA TYR A 23 -0.44 -4.16 -0.02
C TYR A 23 -0.95 -5.50 0.53
N THR A 24 -1.96 -5.47 1.39
CA THR A 24 -2.54 -6.67 1.98
C THR A 24 -3.64 -7.31 1.11
N GLY A 25 -3.90 -6.77 -0.08
CA GLY A 25 -4.77 -7.39 -1.07
C GLY A 25 -6.18 -6.84 -1.15
N HIS A 26 -6.48 -5.72 -0.49
CA HIS A 26 -7.78 -5.07 -0.60
C HIS A 26 -7.87 -4.22 -1.86
N HIS A 27 -9.04 -4.16 -2.48
CA HIS A 27 -9.34 -3.15 -3.48
C HIS A 27 -9.51 -1.80 -2.79
N VAL A 28 -8.81 -0.78 -3.24
CA VAL A 28 -8.81 0.55 -2.64
C VAL A 28 -9.21 1.59 -3.67
N THR A 29 -10.23 2.37 -3.35
CA THR A 29 -10.65 3.50 -4.16
C THR A 29 -10.46 4.78 -3.36
N PHE A 30 -9.69 5.72 -3.90
CA PHE A 30 -9.58 7.06 -3.35
C PHE A 30 -10.62 7.95 -4.03
N TRP A 31 -11.51 8.52 -3.25
CA TRP A 31 -12.36 9.59 -3.76
C TRP A 31 -11.67 10.92 -3.53
N LEU A 32 -11.52 11.70 -4.58
CA LEU A 32 -10.94 13.03 -4.52
C LEU A 32 -11.95 14.05 -5.04
N ARG A 33 -11.91 15.23 -4.45
CA ARG A 33 -12.91 16.28 -4.71
C ARG A 33 -12.78 16.90 -6.09
N SER A 34 -11.58 16.95 -6.65
CA SER A 34 -11.31 17.63 -7.93
C SER A 34 -10.07 17.09 -8.60
N GLU A 35 -9.90 17.44 -9.87
CA GLU A 35 -8.67 17.10 -10.62
C GLU A 35 -7.43 17.72 -9.98
N GLY A 36 -7.54 18.92 -9.41
CA GLY A 36 -6.45 19.53 -8.67
C GLY A 36 -6.02 18.69 -7.46
N SER A 37 -6.97 18.01 -6.82
CA SER A 37 -6.67 17.08 -5.73
C SER A 37 -5.89 15.86 -6.23
N ILE A 38 -6.15 15.39 -7.45
CA ILE A 38 -5.38 14.30 -8.05
C ILE A 38 -3.91 14.72 -8.18
N GLY A 39 -3.67 15.93 -8.69
CA GLY A 39 -2.32 16.48 -8.84
C GLY A 39 -1.55 16.62 -7.51
N ARG A 40 -2.26 16.81 -6.41
CA ARG A 40 -1.66 16.88 -5.06
C ARG A 40 -1.48 15.50 -4.42
N THR A 41 -2.34 14.56 -4.76
CA THR A 41 -2.37 13.23 -4.14
C THR A 41 -1.45 12.24 -4.83
N GLN A 42 -1.37 12.28 -6.15
CA GLN A 42 -0.55 11.33 -6.91
C GLN A 42 0.93 11.35 -6.48
N PRO A 43 1.58 12.51 -6.26
CA PRO A 43 2.95 12.51 -5.75
C PRO A 43 3.09 11.85 -4.38
N LYS A 44 2.08 11.97 -3.51
CA LYS A 44 2.08 11.29 -2.20
C LYS A 44 2.00 9.79 -2.36
N LEU A 45 1.12 9.30 -3.22
CA LEU A 45 0.99 7.87 -3.51
C LEU A 45 2.31 7.32 -4.06
N ASP A 46 2.91 8.04 -5.01
CA ASP A 46 4.19 7.63 -5.60
C ASP A 46 5.31 7.60 -4.54
N HIS A 47 5.38 8.63 -3.71
CA HIS A 47 6.39 8.73 -2.66
C HIS A 47 6.27 7.58 -1.66
N TYR A 48 5.09 7.37 -1.08
CA TYR A 48 4.91 6.35 -0.05
C TYR A 48 4.98 4.93 -0.61
N SER A 49 4.54 4.70 -1.84
CA SER A 49 4.71 3.39 -2.47
C SER A 49 6.17 3.05 -2.72
N GLN A 50 6.98 4.05 -3.09
CA GLN A 50 8.43 3.88 -3.24
C GLN A 50 9.11 3.63 -1.90
N GLU A 51 8.68 4.30 -0.82
CA GLU A 51 9.18 4.06 0.52
C GLU A 51 8.91 2.63 0.99
N MET A 52 7.74 2.08 0.64
CA MET A 52 7.42 0.67 0.94
C MET A 52 8.35 -0.28 0.17
N THR A 53 8.61 -0.01 -1.10
CA THR A 53 9.54 -0.79 -1.91
C THR A 53 10.96 -0.73 -1.33
N LYS A 54 11.42 0.45 -0.93
CA LYS A 54 12.72 0.61 -0.27
C LYS A 54 12.80 -0.16 1.04
N ALA A 55 11.70 -0.15 1.83
CA ALA A 55 11.65 -0.90 3.08
C ALA A 55 11.80 -2.41 2.85
N LEU A 56 11.22 -2.94 1.77
CA LEU A 56 11.41 -4.35 1.40
C LEU A 56 12.85 -4.63 0.98
N ASP A 57 13.48 -3.74 0.22
CA ASP A 57 14.89 -3.88 -0.17
C ASP A 57 15.79 -3.84 1.07
N GLN A 58 15.51 -2.96 2.03
CA GLN A 58 16.25 -2.88 3.30
C GLN A 58 16.05 -4.13 4.14
N ALA A 59 14.84 -4.69 4.16
CA ALA A 59 14.56 -5.95 4.84
C ALA A 59 15.40 -7.08 4.29
N LYS A 60 15.55 -7.14 2.97
CA LYS A 60 16.40 -8.13 2.31
C LYS A 60 17.86 -8.00 2.74
N ALA A 61 18.35 -6.77 2.87
CA ALA A 61 19.71 -6.50 3.35
C ALA A 61 19.91 -6.87 4.83
N LEU A 62 18.84 -6.92 5.62
CA LEU A 62 18.88 -7.30 7.04
C LEU A 62 18.89 -8.81 7.26
N LEU A 63 18.68 -9.63 6.24
CA LEU A 63 18.72 -11.07 6.36
C LEU A 63 20.11 -11.52 6.84
N GLY A 64 20.13 -12.37 7.86
CA GLY A 64 21.37 -12.83 8.47
C GLY A 64 22.02 -11.84 9.44
N ASN A 65 21.46 -10.65 9.60
CA ASN A 65 21.94 -9.66 10.57
C ASN A 65 21.22 -9.88 11.91
N PRO A 66 21.96 -9.97 13.06
CA PRO A 66 21.32 -10.12 14.38
C PRO A 66 20.33 -9.01 14.72
N MET A 67 20.52 -7.79 14.18
CA MET A 67 19.61 -6.67 14.40
C MET A 67 18.36 -6.74 13.52
N GLY A 68 18.31 -7.64 12.56
CA GLY A 68 17.17 -7.76 11.65
C GLY A 68 15.84 -7.98 12.36
N ALA A 69 15.84 -8.78 13.42
CA ALA A 69 14.63 -9.04 14.20
C ALA A 69 14.04 -7.78 14.87
N TYR A 70 14.83 -6.73 15.04
CA TYR A 70 14.41 -5.47 15.64
C TYR A 70 14.10 -4.39 14.61
N LEU A 71 14.71 -4.48 13.42
CA LEU A 71 14.69 -3.41 12.42
C LEU A 71 13.83 -3.72 11.19
N TYR A 72 13.36 -4.95 11.02
CA TYR A 72 12.58 -5.30 9.84
C TYR A 72 11.23 -4.56 9.80
N PRO A 73 10.69 -4.30 8.59
CA PRO A 73 9.39 -3.61 8.45
C PRO A 73 8.24 -4.58 8.76
N ARG A 74 7.71 -4.53 9.96
CA ARG A 74 6.74 -5.50 10.49
C ARG A 74 5.40 -5.51 9.75
N GLY A 75 5.00 -4.38 9.19
CA GLY A 75 3.77 -4.33 8.40
C GLY A 75 3.91 -4.92 7.01
N LEU A 76 5.13 -5.03 6.49
CA LEU A 76 5.41 -5.52 5.13
C LEU A 76 5.92 -6.95 5.12
N VAL A 77 6.68 -7.35 6.13
CA VAL A 77 7.15 -8.72 6.30
C VAL A 77 6.54 -9.25 7.60
N THR A 78 5.63 -10.19 7.51
CA THR A 78 4.86 -10.66 8.66
C THR A 78 5.50 -11.84 9.38
N ASP A 79 6.33 -12.61 8.70
CA ASP A 79 7.04 -13.76 9.26
C ASP A 79 8.54 -13.61 9.00
N TRP A 80 9.20 -12.87 9.88
CA TRP A 80 10.64 -12.61 9.73
C TRP A 80 11.48 -13.87 9.92
N LYS A 81 11.07 -14.79 10.80
CA LYS A 81 11.83 -16.01 11.07
C LYS A 81 11.98 -16.90 9.85
N SER A 82 10.95 -16.92 9.00
CA SER A 82 10.92 -17.73 7.78
C SER A 82 11.29 -16.93 6.53
N ALA A 83 11.61 -15.63 6.68
CA ALA A 83 11.89 -14.76 5.55
C ALA A 83 13.19 -15.16 4.86
N THR A 84 13.14 -15.19 3.54
CA THR A 84 14.28 -15.42 2.65
C THR A 84 14.35 -14.32 1.62
N ALA A 85 15.47 -14.23 0.90
CA ALA A 85 15.58 -13.28 -0.21
C ALA A 85 14.47 -13.50 -1.23
N GLU A 86 14.16 -14.76 -1.53
CA GLU A 86 13.09 -15.12 -2.45
C GLU A 86 11.71 -14.72 -1.95
N SER A 87 11.42 -14.91 -0.65
CA SER A 87 10.12 -14.54 -0.08
C SER A 87 9.94 -13.02 -0.07
N ILE A 88 10.98 -12.26 0.19
CA ILE A 88 10.92 -10.80 0.15
C ILE A 88 10.76 -10.31 -1.28
N ASP A 89 11.47 -10.90 -2.24
CA ASP A 89 11.30 -10.59 -3.65
C ASP A 89 9.87 -10.90 -4.12
N ALA A 90 9.27 -11.98 -3.63
CA ALA A 90 7.87 -12.30 -3.91
C ALA A 90 6.90 -11.25 -3.35
N CYS A 91 7.15 -10.75 -2.13
CA CYS A 91 6.38 -9.65 -1.56
C CYS A 91 6.48 -8.39 -2.42
N LYS A 92 7.68 -8.07 -2.89
CA LYS A 92 7.93 -6.92 -3.74
C LYS A 92 7.19 -7.03 -5.09
N ALA A 93 7.25 -8.20 -5.72
CA ALA A 93 6.55 -8.45 -6.98
C ALA A 93 5.03 -8.38 -6.80
N GLN A 94 4.49 -8.93 -5.71
CA GLN A 94 3.08 -8.84 -5.39
C GLN A 94 2.65 -7.39 -5.13
N TRP A 95 3.48 -6.61 -4.47
CA TRP A 95 3.21 -5.20 -4.23
C TRP A 95 3.15 -4.41 -5.55
N GLU A 96 4.07 -4.64 -6.46
CA GLU A 96 4.04 -3.98 -7.78
C GLU A 96 2.75 -4.31 -8.54
N LYS A 97 2.32 -5.57 -8.48
CA LYS A 97 1.06 -6.01 -9.09
C LYS A 97 -0.14 -5.35 -8.43
N ASN A 98 -0.18 -5.31 -7.10
CA ASN A 98 -1.29 -4.73 -6.34
C ASN A 98 -1.44 -3.24 -6.61
N GLN A 99 -0.34 -2.50 -6.76
CA GLN A 99 -0.39 -1.08 -7.11
C GLN A 99 -1.13 -0.85 -8.43
N LYS A 100 -0.93 -1.72 -9.41
CA LYS A 100 -1.56 -1.59 -10.72
C LYS A 100 -3.02 -2.05 -10.72
N GLU A 101 -3.35 -3.08 -9.97
CA GLU A 101 -4.64 -3.75 -10.04
C GLU A 101 -5.64 -3.31 -8.97
N LEU A 102 -5.16 -2.91 -7.79
CA LEU A 102 -6.01 -2.69 -6.62
C LEU A 102 -6.21 -1.23 -6.24
N LEU A 103 -5.41 -0.30 -6.76
CA LEU A 103 -5.54 1.13 -6.46
C LEU A 103 -6.30 1.85 -7.56
N HIS A 104 -7.34 2.57 -7.16
CA HIS A 104 -8.19 3.34 -8.07
C HIS A 104 -8.41 4.73 -7.50
N ILE A 105 -8.55 5.71 -8.39
CA ILE A 105 -8.90 7.09 -8.04
C ILE A 105 -10.14 7.46 -8.81
N THR A 106 -11.13 8.05 -8.15
CA THR A 106 -12.33 8.57 -8.79
C THR A 106 -12.74 9.91 -8.19
N LEU A 107 -13.36 10.74 -9.00
CA LEU A 107 -14.00 11.99 -8.56
C LEU A 107 -15.51 11.80 -8.33
N ASP A 108 -16.05 10.65 -8.69
CA ASP A 108 -17.48 10.32 -8.56
C ASP A 108 -17.73 9.62 -7.23
N MET A 109 -18.42 10.30 -6.32
CA MET A 109 -18.73 9.76 -4.99
C MET A 109 -19.61 8.51 -5.08
N ALA A 110 -20.59 8.48 -5.99
CA ALA A 110 -21.46 7.32 -6.15
C ALA A 110 -20.65 6.09 -6.59
N GLU A 111 -19.72 6.27 -7.53
CA GLU A 111 -18.82 5.20 -7.96
C GLU A 111 -17.90 4.75 -6.82
N ALA A 112 -17.35 5.70 -6.06
CA ALA A 112 -16.46 5.40 -4.94
C ALA A 112 -17.14 4.57 -3.87
N LEU A 113 -18.42 4.78 -3.62
CA LEU A 113 -19.18 4.12 -2.54
C LEU A 113 -19.94 2.87 -3.00
N LYS A 114 -20.08 2.65 -4.29
CA LYS A 114 -20.94 1.61 -4.86
C LYS A 114 -20.67 0.21 -4.29
N ASP A 115 -19.42 -0.19 -4.22
CA ASP A 115 -19.02 -1.52 -3.75
C ASP A 115 -18.23 -1.46 -2.44
N ALA A 116 -18.21 -0.31 -1.77
CA ALA A 116 -17.41 -0.12 -0.56
C ALA A 116 -17.95 -0.94 0.61
N ASP A 117 -17.07 -1.71 1.23
CA ASP A 117 -17.35 -2.41 2.47
C ASP A 117 -16.93 -1.57 3.67
N ILE A 118 -15.88 -0.77 3.51
CA ILE A 118 -15.34 0.12 4.54
C ILE A 118 -15.08 1.49 3.90
N VAL A 119 -15.46 2.55 4.59
CA VAL A 119 -15.19 3.93 4.18
C VAL A 119 -14.39 4.62 5.29
N ILE A 120 -13.28 5.22 4.91
CA ILE A 120 -12.38 5.91 5.84
C ILE A 120 -12.24 7.38 5.49
#